data_488c6e11f71537e3f323efd679bc2033
#
_entry.id   488c6e11f71537e3f323efd679bc2033
#
_cell.length_a   1.000
_cell.length_b   1.000
_cell.length_c   1.000
_cell.angle_alpha   90.00
_cell.angle_beta   90.00
_cell.angle_gamma   90.00
#
_symmetry.space_group_name_H-M   'P 1'
#
loop_
_entity.id
_entity.type
_entity.pdbx_description
1 polymer ?
#
loop_
_entity_poly.entity_id
_entity_poly.type
_entity_poly.pdbx_seq_one_letter_code
_entity_poly.pdbx_strand_id
1 'polypeptide(L)'
;MRRSRPALNIPSCQVTLVREQTDMLTHWLDASNVYGSTAKEARDVRDGDSFLLKEDPRIRTRTGRGLLPSCQSARNNINACEGPCLERERNCQVAGDQRVNEQPGLTTLHTVWLREHNRIALALESLNQHWHQETIFQESRRILIAEWQHIIYNEFLPILLGKDYMMKFNLFPRTNGYTQSYNENIDPRINNEFATAAFRFSIFSQKI
;
A
#
# COMPACT_ATOMS: atom_id res chain seq x y z
N MET A 1 1.37 -15.73 0.82
CA MET A 1 0.39 -16.75 1.27
C MET A 1 -0.58 -16.09 2.25
N ARG A 2 -1.86 -16.05 1.92
CA ARG A 2 -2.87 -15.56 2.87
C ARG A 2 -3.04 -16.61 3.95
N ARG A 3 -2.81 -16.25 5.21
CA ARG A 3 -3.21 -17.10 6.34
C ARG A 3 -4.74 -17.14 6.39
N SER A 4 -5.34 -18.30 6.13
CA SER A 4 -6.74 -18.53 6.46
C SER A 4 -6.87 -18.50 7.98
N ARG A 5 -7.52 -17.48 8.52
CA ARG A 5 -7.97 -17.52 9.92
C ARG A 5 -9.12 -18.55 10.02
N PRO A 6 -9.19 -19.32 11.13
CA PRO A 6 -10.38 -20.12 11.38
C PRO A 6 -11.58 -19.18 11.44
N ALA A 7 -12.70 -19.62 10.87
CA ALA A 7 -13.95 -18.89 10.89
C ALA A 7 -14.26 -18.42 12.33
N LEU A 8 -14.62 -17.14 12.46
CA LEU A 8 -15.19 -16.63 13.70
C LEU A 8 -16.32 -17.55 14.12
N ASN A 9 -16.24 -18.06 15.35
CA ASN A 9 -17.35 -18.77 15.98
C ASN A 9 -18.54 -17.81 16.13
N ILE A 10 -19.43 -17.81 15.15
CA ILE A 10 -20.72 -17.12 15.25
C ILE A 10 -21.69 -18.15 15.83
N PRO A 11 -22.19 -17.94 17.06
CA PRO A 11 -23.17 -18.84 17.62
C PRO A 11 -24.46 -18.82 16.79
N SER A 12 -24.95 -19.99 16.40
CA SER A 12 -26.29 -20.27 15.91
C SER A 12 -26.68 -19.86 14.49
N CYS A 13 -25.78 -19.84 13.50
CA CYS A 13 -26.22 -19.97 12.11
C CYS A 13 -25.69 -21.29 11.55
N GLN A 14 -26.55 -22.25 11.28
CA GLN A 14 -26.25 -23.40 10.44
C GLN A 14 -26.15 -22.94 8.98
N VAL A 15 -25.07 -22.25 8.68
CA VAL A 15 -24.69 -22.01 7.30
C VAL A 15 -23.75 -23.14 6.91
N THR A 16 -24.04 -23.83 5.85
CA THR A 16 -23.07 -24.67 5.14
C THR A 16 -21.94 -23.75 4.73
N LEU A 17 -20.92 -23.69 5.57
CA LEU A 17 -19.81 -22.76 5.41
C LEU A 17 -18.97 -23.20 4.21
N VAL A 18 -19.27 -22.61 3.07
CA VAL A 18 -18.27 -22.49 2.01
C VAL A 18 -17.09 -21.74 2.64
N ARG A 19 -15.92 -22.32 2.55
CA ARG A 19 -14.69 -21.73 3.10
C ARG A 19 -14.40 -20.41 2.38
N GLU A 20 -14.60 -19.29 3.06
CA GLU A 20 -14.29 -17.97 2.58
C GLU A 20 -12.92 -17.48 3.07
N GLN A 21 -12.25 -16.65 2.29
CA GLN A 21 -11.01 -16.01 2.65
C GLN A 21 -11.30 -14.59 3.13
N THR A 22 -10.66 -14.18 4.23
CA THR A 22 -10.77 -12.81 4.72
C THR A 22 -9.85 -11.90 3.93
N ASP A 23 -10.40 -10.81 3.40
CA ASP A 23 -9.60 -9.70 2.91
C ASP A 23 -9.04 -8.92 4.11
N MET A 24 -7.71 -8.82 4.18
CA MET A 24 -7.00 -8.16 5.28
C MET A 24 -6.45 -6.79 4.88
N LEU A 25 -6.69 -6.36 3.65
CA LEU A 25 -6.21 -5.10 3.10
C LEU A 25 -7.40 -4.21 2.77
N THR A 26 -7.13 -2.94 2.57
CA THR A 26 -8.14 -2.05 2.00
C THR A 26 -8.39 -2.44 0.53
N HIS A 27 -9.60 -2.24 0.06
CA HIS A 27 -9.98 -2.44 -1.35
C HIS A 27 -9.91 -1.13 -2.15
N TRP A 28 -9.49 -0.04 -1.52
CA TRP A 28 -9.34 1.26 -2.14
C TRP A 28 -7.95 1.43 -2.76
N LEU A 29 -7.85 2.32 -3.76
CA LEU A 29 -6.56 2.79 -4.28
C LEU A 29 -6.03 3.92 -3.38
N ASP A 30 -5.73 3.60 -2.14
CA ASP A 30 -5.37 4.51 -1.06
C ASP A 30 -3.91 4.40 -0.61
N ALA A 31 -3.10 3.70 -1.40
CA ALA A 31 -1.70 3.41 -1.11
C ALA A 31 -1.50 2.75 0.27
N SER A 32 -2.43 1.90 0.70
CA SER A 32 -2.33 1.19 1.99
C SER A 32 -1.10 0.30 2.09
N ASN A 33 -0.53 -0.14 0.97
CA ASN A 33 0.75 -0.83 0.95
C ASN A 33 1.92 0.05 1.43
N VAL A 34 1.78 1.37 1.34
CA VAL A 34 2.77 2.35 1.86
C VAL A 34 2.41 2.76 3.29
N TYR A 35 1.14 3.07 3.54
CA TYR A 35 0.67 3.69 4.79
C TYR A 35 0.07 2.72 5.80
N GLY A 36 -0.11 1.43 5.44
CA GLY A 36 -0.79 0.44 6.26
C GLY A 36 -2.31 0.42 6.05
N SER A 37 -2.91 -0.74 6.33
CA SER A 37 -4.36 -0.97 6.25
C SER A 37 -5.05 -0.83 7.61
N THR A 38 -4.27 -0.72 8.69
CA THR A 38 -4.75 -0.56 10.06
C THR A 38 -4.10 0.64 10.74
N ALA A 39 -4.76 1.19 11.75
CA ALA A 39 -4.20 2.28 12.54
C ALA A 39 -2.86 1.92 13.21
N LYS A 40 -2.63 0.64 13.50
CA LYS A 40 -1.37 0.15 14.05
C LYS A 40 -0.27 0.21 12.99
N GLU A 41 -0.49 -0.38 11.81
CA GLU A 41 0.46 -0.35 10.71
C GLU A 41 0.80 1.08 10.30
N ALA A 42 -0.20 1.96 10.23
CA ALA A 42 0.01 3.37 9.93
C ALA A 42 0.95 4.08 10.93
N ARG A 43 0.83 3.79 12.22
CA ARG A 43 1.76 4.30 13.23
C ARG A 43 3.16 3.67 13.12
N ASP A 44 3.22 2.41 12.71
CA ASP A 44 4.50 1.69 12.62
C ASP A 44 5.39 2.21 11.49
N VAL A 45 4.81 2.67 10.39
CA VAL A 45 5.55 3.22 9.24
C VAL A 45 5.85 4.70 9.35
N ARG A 46 5.13 5.45 10.21
CA ARG A 46 5.35 6.88 10.42
C ARG A 46 6.49 7.12 11.42
N ASP A 47 7.26 8.16 11.22
CA ASP A 47 8.34 8.54 12.15
C ASP A 47 7.80 9.36 13.35
N GLY A 48 7.22 8.64 14.30
CA GLY A 48 6.53 9.22 15.45
C GLY A 48 5.39 10.14 15.03
N ASP A 49 5.37 11.35 15.57
CA ASP A 49 4.41 12.40 15.23
C ASP A 49 4.90 13.32 14.10
N SER A 50 6.04 12.99 13.47
CA SER A 50 6.60 13.74 12.35
C SER A 50 5.72 13.64 11.09
N PHE A 51 5.91 14.54 10.16
CA PHE A 51 5.31 14.47 8.83
C PHE A 51 6.01 13.48 7.89
N LEU A 52 7.08 12.82 8.32
CA LEU A 52 7.87 11.89 7.52
C LEU A 52 7.47 10.44 7.75
N LEU A 53 7.65 9.62 6.74
CA LEU A 53 7.73 8.18 6.88
C LEU A 53 9.12 7.78 7.38
N LYS A 54 9.14 6.73 8.18
CA LYS A 54 10.33 6.21 8.85
C LYS A 54 11.36 5.66 7.87
N GLU A 55 12.60 6.10 7.98
CA GLU A 55 13.75 5.59 7.23
C GLU A 55 14.68 4.78 8.14
N ASP A 56 15.49 3.89 7.57
CA ASP A 56 16.52 3.16 8.33
C ASP A 56 17.64 4.16 8.73
N PRO A 57 17.83 4.44 10.01
CA PRO A 57 18.82 5.43 10.46
C PRO A 57 20.27 4.98 10.22
N ARG A 58 20.49 3.69 9.98
CA ARG A 58 21.84 3.10 9.83
C ARG A 58 22.32 3.10 8.38
N ILE A 59 21.38 3.16 7.43
CA ILE A 59 21.68 3.02 6.01
C ILE A 59 21.28 4.30 5.29
N ARG A 60 22.28 5.11 4.94
CA ARG A 60 22.09 6.17 3.96
C ARG A 60 22.72 5.73 2.65
N THR A 61 21.94 5.80 1.59
CA THR A 61 22.47 5.57 0.24
C THR A 61 23.55 6.62 -0.07
N ARG A 62 24.41 6.34 -1.07
CA ARG A 62 25.44 7.30 -1.56
C ARG A 62 24.82 8.64 -1.99
N THR A 63 23.53 8.67 -2.29
CA THR A 63 22.77 9.88 -2.66
C THR A 63 22.13 10.59 -1.46
N GLY A 64 22.38 10.13 -0.24
CA GLY A 64 21.77 10.66 0.99
C GLY A 64 20.30 10.32 1.21
N ARG A 65 19.70 9.51 0.31
CA ARG A 65 18.29 9.11 0.41
C ARG A 65 18.13 7.85 1.26
N GLY A 66 17.12 7.84 2.13
CA GLY A 66 16.85 6.74 3.04
C GLY A 66 16.35 5.46 2.35
N LEU A 67 16.39 4.38 3.09
CA LEU A 67 15.80 3.10 2.76
C LEU A 67 14.69 2.79 3.76
N LEU A 68 13.85 1.81 3.42
CA LEU A 68 12.86 1.28 4.35
C LEU A 68 13.55 0.81 5.66
N PRO A 69 12.93 1.05 6.82
CA PRO A 69 13.46 0.57 8.09
C PRO A 69 13.56 -0.95 8.07
N SER A 70 14.62 -1.49 8.66
CA SER A 70 14.72 -2.93 8.86
C SER A 70 14.04 -3.34 10.16
N CYS A 71 13.65 -4.60 10.26
CA CYS A 71 13.12 -5.17 11.50
C CYS A 71 14.05 -5.03 12.70
N GLN A 72 15.36 -4.94 12.46
CA GLN A 72 16.34 -4.69 13.51
C GLN A 72 16.37 -3.24 13.99
N SER A 73 16.07 -2.27 13.10
CA SER A 73 16.00 -0.86 13.50
C SER A 73 14.67 -0.50 14.15
N ALA A 74 13.63 -1.27 13.87
CA ALA A 74 12.29 -1.13 14.47
C ALA A 74 12.17 -1.84 15.85
N ARG A 75 13.24 -1.85 16.64
CA ARG A 75 13.39 -2.65 17.90
C ARG A 75 12.23 -2.58 18.89
N ASN A 76 11.34 -1.64 18.78
CA ASN A 76 10.18 -1.49 19.67
C ASN A 76 8.89 -2.07 19.07
N ASN A 77 8.94 -2.70 17.90
CA ASN A 77 7.75 -3.24 17.24
C ASN A 77 7.98 -4.61 16.62
N ILE A 78 8.04 -5.62 17.50
CA ILE A 78 8.22 -7.04 17.15
C ILE A 78 7.16 -7.52 16.13
N ASN A 79 5.98 -6.92 16.14
CA ASN A 79 4.86 -7.33 15.28
C ASN A 79 4.98 -6.80 13.83
N ALA A 80 5.81 -5.80 13.55
CA ALA A 80 6.05 -5.33 12.18
C ALA A 80 6.85 -6.35 11.34
N CYS A 81 7.41 -7.36 12.00
CA CYS A 81 8.20 -8.43 11.38
C CYS A 81 7.47 -9.77 11.33
N GLU A 82 6.17 -9.80 11.66
CA GLU A 82 5.32 -10.97 11.47
C GLU A 82 4.94 -11.10 10.00
N GLY A 83 5.67 -11.91 9.27
CA GLY A 83 5.41 -12.16 7.86
C GLY A 83 6.29 -13.26 7.31
N PRO A 84 6.40 -13.40 5.98
CA PRO A 84 7.25 -14.39 5.31
C PRO A 84 8.75 -14.18 5.54
N CYS A 85 9.14 -13.16 6.28
CA CYS A 85 10.49 -12.96 6.75
C CYS A 85 10.80 -14.04 7.79
N LEU A 86 11.51 -15.08 7.37
CA LEU A 86 11.95 -16.14 8.25
C LEU A 86 12.89 -15.52 9.31
N GLU A 87 12.80 -15.98 10.55
CA GLU A 87 13.62 -15.55 11.70
C GLU A 87 15.14 -15.50 11.46
N ARG A 88 15.59 -16.10 10.36
CA ARG A 88 17.00 -16.15 9.94
C ARG A 88 17.46 -14.97 9.08
N GLU A 89 16.55 -14.26 8.45
CA GLU A 89 16.92 -13.13 7.58
C GLU A 89 16.84 -11.80 8.36
N ARG A 90 17.95 -11.40 8.92
CA ARG A 90 18.11 -10.20 9.76
C ARG A 90 17.85 -8.85 9.02
N ASN A 91 17.58 -8.88 7.73
CA ASN A 91 17.48 -7.69 6.87
C ASN A 91 16.08 -7.42 6.31
N CYS A 92 15.05 -8.02 6.87
CA CYS A 92 13.69 -7.76 6.43
C CYS A 92 13.30 -6.30 6.62
N GLN A 93 12.64 -5.76 5.61
CA GLN A 93 12.18 -4.37 5.57
C GLN A 93 10.77 -4.25 6.15
N VAL A 94 10.47 -3.09 6.73
CA VAL A 94 9.15 -2.73 7.24
C VAL A 94 8.49 -1.72 6.31
N ALA A 95 7.26 -1.98 5.91
CA ALA A 95 6.40 -1.10 5.13
C ALA A 95 4.94 -1.26 5.56
N GLY A 96 4.04 -0.54 4.94
CA GLY A 96 2.60 -0.66 5.21
C GLY A 96 1.99 -2.01 4.84
N ASP A 97 2.68 -2.82 4.04
CA ASP A 97 2.27 -4.17 3.67
C ASP A 97 3.39 -5.17 3.97
N GLN A 98 3.04 -6.25 4.67
CA GLN A 98 3.99 -7.31 5.07
C GLN A 98 4.64 -8.03 3.88
N ARG A 99 4.01 -7.97 2.69
CA ARG A 99 4.53 -8.58 1.46
C ARG A 99 5.74 -7.84 0.86
N VAL A 100 6.15 -6.73 1.46
CA VAL A 100 7.33 -5.96 1.04
C VAL A 100 8.59 -6.82 0.84
N ASN A 101 8.71 -7.91 1.61
CA ASN A 101 9.86 -8.83 1.58
C ASN A 101 9.64 -10.07 0.70
N GLU A 102 8.52 -10.17 -0.01
CA GLU A 102 8.21 -11.33 -0.84
C GLU A 102 9.17 -11.45 -2.03
N GLN A 103 9.59 -10.31 -2.59
CA GLN A 103 10.57 -10.25 -3.67
C GLN A 103 11.22 -8.85 -3.78
N PRO A 104 12.44 -8.75 -4.36
CA PRO A 104 13.19 -7.49 -4.43
C PRO A 104 12.45 -6.35 -5.16
N GLY A 105 11.64 -6.67 -6.16
CA GLY A 105 10.84 -5.67 -6.89
C GLY A 105 9.82 -4.96 -5.99
N LEU A 106 9.15 -5.71 -5.11
CA LEU A 106 8.24 -5.12 -4.13
C LEU A 106 8.98 -4.21 -3.15
N THR A 107 10.10 -4.67 -2.60
CA THR A 107 10.93 -3.86 -1.71
C THR A 107 11.37 -2.56 -2.37
N THR A 108 11.79 -2.64 -3.64
CA THR A 108 12.21 -1.47 -4.42
C THR A 108 11.08 -0.47 -4.60
N LEU A 109 9.89 -0.92 -5.01
CA LEU A 109 8.74 -0.05 -5.19
C LEU A 109 8.27 0.61 -3.89
N HIS A 110 8.24 -0.14 -2.78
CA HIS A 110 7.92 0.45 -1.48
C HIS A 110 8.96 1.50 -1.06
N THR A 111 10.24 1.29 -1.38
CA THR A 111 11.29 2.28 -1.13
C THR A 111 11.11 3.55 -1.98
N VAL A 112 10.69 3.40 -3.24
CA VAL A 112 10.38 4.55 -4.11
C VAL A 112 9.26 5.38 -3.49
N TRP A 113 8.16 4.75 -3.08
CA TRP A 113 7.02 5.46 -2.50
C TRP A 113 7.32 6.09 -1.14
N LEU A 114 8.12 5.46 -0.29
CA LEU A 114 8.61 6.07 0.94
C LEU A 114 9.37 7.37 0.64
N ARG A 115 10.28 7.33 -0.32
CA ARG A 115 11.08 8.50 -0.71
C ARG A 115 10.22 9.60 -1.33
N GLU A 116 9.23 9.23 -2.11
CA GLU A 116 8.32 10.19 -2.73
C GLU A 116 7.47 10.91 -1.68
N HIS A 117 6.90 10.16 -0.71
CA HIS A 117 6.22 10.80 0.41
C HIS A 117 7.12 11.81 1.13
N ASN A 118 8.32 11.38 1.51
CA ASN A 118 9.24 12.25 2.24
C ASN A 118 9.68 13.48 1.42
N ARG A 119 9.85 13.31 0.09
CA ARG A 119 10.15 14.42 -0.83
C ARG A 119 9.02 15.45 -0.86
N ILE A 120 7.77 14.99 -1.01
CA ILE A 120 6.57 15.85 -1.03
C ILE A 120 6.43 16.57 0.31
N ALA A 121 6.56 15.83 1.40
CA ALA A 121 6.41 16.36 2.75
C ALA A 121 7.42 17.47 3.08
N LEU A 122 8.68 17.28 2.72
CA LEU A 122 9.73 18.30 2.88
C LEU A 122 9.45 19.53 1.99
N ALA A 123 8.95 19.34 0.78
CA ALA A 123 8.58 20.46 -0.09
C ALA A 123 7.38 21.24 0.47
N LEU A 124 6.36 20.57 0.99
CA LEU A 124 5.20 21.20 1.62
C LEU A 124 5.59 21.95 2.90
N GLU A 125 6.45 21.39 3.72
CA GLU A 125 6.96 22.02 4.93
C GLU A 125 7.70 23.32 4.61
N SER A 126 8.56 23.32 3.60
CA SER A 126 9.30 24.50 3.18
C SER A 126 8.40 25.63 2.66
N LEU A 127 7.28 25.28 2.01
CA LEU A 127 6.32 26.23 1.47
C LEU A 127 5.30 26.72 2.50
N ASN A 128 5.03 25.92 3.53
CA ASN A 128 3.95 26.14 4.50
C ASN A 128 4.45 25.99 5.94
N GLN A 129 5.44 26.79 6.33
CA GLN A 129 6.11 26.73 7.64
C GLN A 129 5.14 26.87 8.85
N HIS A 130 3.92 27.36 8.62
CA HIS A 130 2.87 27.52 9.65
C HIS A 130 1.98 26.26 9.78
N TRP A 131 2.16 25.25 8.94
CA TRP A 131 1.37 24.02 9.03
C TRP A 131 1.88 23.10 10.14
N HIS A 132 0.95 22.42 10.81
CA HIS A 132 1.28 21.39 11.76
C HIS A 132 1.79 20.13 11.07
N GLN A 133 2.60 19.34 11.77
CA GLN A 133 3.16 18.08 11.28
C GLN A 133 2.09 17.14 10.68
N GLU A 134 0.95 17.04 11.36
CA GLU A 134 -0.18 16.23 10.89
C GLU A 134 -0.76 16.73 9.56
N THR A 135 -0.90 18.04 9.40
CA THR A 135 -1.41 18.65 8.17
C THR A 135 -0.48 18.35 7.01
N ILE A 136 0.83 18.52 7.20
CA ILE A 136 1.83 18.22 6.18
C ILE A 136 1.79 16.74 5.81
N PHE A 137 1.70 15.84 6.81
CA PHE A 137 1.61 14.40 6.58
C PHE A 137 0.38 14.03 5.74
N GLN A 138 -0.79 14.51 6.11
CA GLN A 138 -2.04 14.16 5.42
C GLN A 138 -2.11 14.75 4.00
N GLU A 139 -1.63 15.96 3.79
CA GLU A 139 -1.57 16.56 2.46
C GLU A 139 -0.54 15.85 1.57
N SER A 140 0.62 15.46 2.11
CA SER A 140 1.60 14.63 1.40
C SER A 140 1.03 13.29 1.00
N ARG A 141 0.32 12.64 1.92
CA ARG A 141 -0.39 11.38 1.66
C ARG A 141 -1.45 11.55 0.57
N ARG A 142 -2.22 12.63 0.61
CA ARG A 142 -3.24 12.93 -0.41
C ARG A 142 -2.65 13.09 -1.80
N ILE A 143 -1.54 13.81 -1.92
CA ILE A 143 -0.82 14.00 -3.19
C ILE A 143 -0.29 12.67 -3.69
N LEU A 144 0.40 11.89 -2.86
CA LEU A 144 0.95 10.60 -3.25
C LEU A 144 -0.15 9.61 -3.70
N ILE A 145 -1.29 9.59 -3.02
CA ILE A 145 -2.44 8.77 -3.44
C ILE A 145 -2.94 9.21 -4.82
N ALA A 146 -2.99 10.51 -5.09
CA ALA A 146 -3.39 11.02 -6.39
C ALA A 146 -2.39 10.61 -7.50
N GLU A 147 -1.09 10.68 -7.23
CA GLU A 147 -0.05 10.18 -8.15
C GLU A 147 -0.20 8.67 -8.40
N TRP A 148 -0.43 7.88 -7.36
CA TRP A 148 -0.69 6.45 -7.45
C TRP A 148 -1.89 6.15 -8.34
N GLN A 149 -3.02 6.82 -8.10
CA GLN A 149 -4.23 6.66 -8.90
C GLN A 149 -4.01 7.12 -10.35
N HIS A 150 -3.26 8.20 -10.55
CA HIS A 150 -2.92 8.69 -11.89
C HIS A 150 -2.16 7.63 -12.70
N ILE A 151 -1.14 7.03 -12.13
CA ILE A 151 -0.35 5.96 -12.77
C ILE A 151 -1.25 4.78 -13.12
N ILE A 152 -2.12 4.36 -12.20
CA ILE A 152 -3.02 3.23 -12.44
C ILE A 152 -3.98 3.51 -13.59
N TYR A 153 -4.66 4.65 -13.59
CA TYR A 153 -5.70 4.94 -14.58
C TYR A 153 -5.15 5.41 -15.93
N ASN A 154 -4.00 6.08 -15.95
CA ASN A 154 -3.44 6.63 -17.21
C ASN A 154 -2.37 5.75 -17.86
N GLU A 155 -1.68 4.93 -17.07
CA GLU A 155 -0.56 4.13 -17.58
C GLU A 155 -0.84 2.63 -17.51
N PHE A 156 -1.20 2.11 -16.34
CA PHE A 156 -1.33 0.68 -16.12
C PHE A 156 -2.60 0.07 -16.75
N LEU A 157 -3.78 0.62 -16.43
CA LEU A 157 -5.05 0.06 -16.91
C LEU A 157 -5.20 0.12 -18.43
N PRO A 158 -4.77 1.17 -19.15
CA PRO A 158 -4.82 1.17 -20.61
C PRO A 158 -4.00 0.06 -21.26
N ILE A 159 -2.87 -0.32 -20.65
CA ILE A 159 -2.04 -1.43 -21.13
C ILE A 159 -2.72 -2.78 -20.81
N LEU A 160 -3.27 -2.91 -19.61
CA LEU A 160 -3.87 -4.14 -19.14
C LEU A 160 -5.20 -4.47 -19.82
N LEU A 161 -6.08 -3.48 -19.93
CA LEU A 161 -7.46 -3.65 -20.42
C LEU A 161 -7.63 -3.29 -21.90
N GLY A 162 -6.74 -2.44 -22.42
CA GLY A 162 -6.90 -1.83 -23.73
C GLY A 162 -7.89 -0.65 -23.73
N LYS A 163 -7.73 0.23 -24.73
CA LYS A 163 -8.50 1.48 -24.81
C LYS A 163 -10.01 1.27 -24.94
N ASP A 164 -10.43 0.23 -25.62
CA ASP A 164 -11.86 -0.04 -25.86
C ASP A 164 -12.60 -0.36 -24.57
N TYR A 165 -11.99 -1.18 -23.71
CA TYR A 165 -12.56 -1.46 -22.39
C TYR A 165 -12.51 -0.25 -21.45
N MET A 166 -11.42 0.52 -21.51
CA MET A 166 -11.32 1.78 -20.74
C MET A 166 -12.45 2.73 -21.11
N MET A 167 -12.76 2.89 -22.39
CA MET A 167 -13.88 3.72 -22.89
C MET A 167 -15.23 3.12 -22.48
N LYS A 168 -15.43 1.82 -22.71
CA LYS A 168 -16.68 1.12 -22.41
C LYS A 168 -17.11 1.26 -20.95
N PHE A 169 -16.16 1.21 -20.02
CA PHE A 169 -16.41 1.29 -18.58
C PHE A 169 -16.18 2.68 -17.98
N ASN A 170 -15.95 3.70 -18.85
CA ASN A 170 -15.70 5.08 -18.43
C ASN A 170 -14.57 5.21 -17.38
N LEU A 171 -13.46 4.52 -17.65
CA LEU A 171 -12.31 4.45 -16.74
C LEU A 171 -11.23 5.51 -17.06
N PHE A 172 -11.35 6.23 -18.15
CA PHE A 172 -10.42 7.33 -18.45
C PHE A 172 -10.69 8.51 -17.52
N PRO A 173 -9.65 9.06 -16.88
CA PRO A 173 -9.76 10.31 -16.14
C PRO A 173 -10.22 11.45 -17.05
N ARG A 174 -10.97 12.37 -16.51
CA ARG A 174 -11.36 13.59 -17.23
C ARG A 174 -10.13 14.45 -17.45
N THR A 175 -10.06 15.09 -18.61
CA THR A 175 -9.01 16.07 -18.92
C THR A 175 -9.18 17.37 -18.15
N ASN A 176 -10.41 17.70 -17.74
CA ASN A 176 -10.75 18.89 -16.96
C ASN A 176 -11.81 18.56 -15.90
N GLY A 177 -11.65 19.16 -14.71
CA GLY A 177 -12.57 19.02 -13.59
C GLY A 177 -12.50 17.64 -12.90
N TYR A 178 -13.48 17.40 -12.04
CA TYR A 178 -13.56 16.18 -11.23
C TYR A 178 -14.55 15.18 -11.81
N THR A 179 -14.26 13.89 -11.63
CA THR A 179 -15.20 12.82 -11.94
C THR A 179 -16.31 12.79 -10.91
N GLN A 180 -17.57 12.71 -11.37
CA GLN A 180 -18.74 12.59 -10.51
C GLN A 180 -19.35 11.18 -10.55
N SER A 181 -18.51 10.17 -10.78
CA SER A 181 -18.93 8.77 -10.91
C SER A 181 -19.00 8.03 -9.57
N TYR A 182 -18.66 8.69 -8.46
CA TYR A 182 -18.72 8.06 -7.15
C TYR A 182 -20.16 7.68 -6.81
N ASN A 183 -20.36 6.44 -6.40
CA ASN A 183 -21.65 5.93 -5.95
C ASN A 183 -21.43 5.07 -4.70
N GLU A 184 -21.91 5.56 -3.56
CA GLU A 184 -21.78 4.89 -2.27
C GLU A 184 -22.52 3.55 -2.18
N ASN A 185 -23.47 3.30 -3.09
CA ASN A 185 -24.23 2.05 -3.12
C ASN A 185 -23.53 0.92 -3.89
N ILE A 186 -22.39 1.20 -4.50
CA ILE A 186 -21.59 0.17 -5.17
C ILE A 186 -20.69 -0.49 -4.13
N ASP A 187 -20.79 -1.81 -4.02
CA ASP A 187 -19.91 -2.60 -3.15
C ASP A 187 -18.48 -2.62 -3.74
N PRO A 188 -17.49 -2.01 -3.05
CA PRO A 188 -16.13 -1.93 -3.55
C PRO A 188 -15.27 -3.15 -3.21
N ARG A 189 -15.84 -4.17 -2.56
CA ARG A 189 -15.11 -5.38 -2.17
C ARG A 189 -14.65 -6.16 -3.38
N ILE A 190 -13.43 -6.68 -3.29
CA ILE A 190 -12.84 -7.50 -4.35
C ILE A 190 -13.34 -8.94 -4.22
N ASN A 191 -13.83 -9.50 -5.33
CA ASN A 191 -14.19 -10.90 -5.39
C ASN A 191 -12.99 -11.81 -5.10
N ASN A 192 -13.21 -12.86 -4.32
CA ASN A 192 -12.15 -13.79 -3.93
C ASN A 192 -11.50 -14.44 -5.16
N GLU A 193 -12.27 -14.80 -6.15
CA GLU A 193 -11.82 -15.42 -7.41
C GLU A 193 -10.91 -14.47 -8.19
N PHE A 194 -11.21 -13.17 -8.19
CA PHE A 194 -10.35 -12.17 -8.81
C PHE A 194 -9.01 -12.08 -8.07
N ALA A 195 -9.04 -11.96 -6.74
CA ALA A 195 -7.83 -11.82 -5.94
C ALA A 195 -6.94 -13.08 -5.93
N THR A 196 -7.53 -14.25 -6.07
CA THR A 196 -6.81 -15.53 -5.92
C THR A 196 -6.44 -16.21 -7.24
N ALA A 197 -7.16 -15.93 -8.31
CA ALA A 197 -6.97 -16.57 -9.61
C ALA A 197 -6.80 -15.56 -10.75
N ALA A 198 -7.79 -14.71 -11.02
CA ALA A 198 -7.79 -13.87 -12.21
C ALA A 198 -6.65 -12.84 -12.23
N PHE A 199 -6.36 -12.20 -11.10
CA PHE A 199 -5.26 -11.22 -10.98
C PHE A 199 -3.93 -11.89 -10.61
N ARG A 200 -3.58 -12.99 -11.30
CA ARG A 200 -2.35 -13.76 -11.06
C ARG A 200 -1.48 -13.95 -12.30
N PHE A 201 -1.88 -13.42 -13.43
CA PHE A 201 -1.13 -13.58 -14.68
C PHE A 201 0.30 -13.00 -14.60
N SER A 202 0.53 -11.93 -13.84
CA SER A 202 1.85 -11.33 -13.68
C SER A 202 2.81 -12.17 -12.82
N ILE A 203 2.29 -13.11 -12.01
CA ILE A 203 3.14 -13.98 -11.18
C ILE A 203 3.92 -14.98 -12.04
N PHE A 204 3.37 -15.39 -13.18
CA PHE A 204 4.06 -16.30 -14.09
C PHE A 204 5.25 -15.66 -14.82
N SER A 205 5.28 -14.32 -14.92
CA SER A 205 6.40 -13.59 -15.52
C SER A 205 7.60 -13.38 -14.57
N GLN A 206 7.45 -13.73 -13.29
CA GLN A 206 8.50 -13.55 -12.27
C GLN A 206 9.42 -14.75 -12.11
N LYS A 207 9.21 -15.82 -12.91
CA LYS A 207 10.12 -16.99 -12.98
C LYS A 207 11.12 -16.83 -14.11
N ILE A 208 11.99 -15.85 -14.04
CA ILE A 208 13.23 -15.80 -14.81
C ILE A 208 14.37 -15.47 -13.84
#